data_2853d9d3d469bad6e05d5c3632a43a2a
#
_entry.id   2853d9d3d469bad6e05d5c3632a43a2a
#
_cell.length_a   1.000
_cell.length_b   1.000
_cell.length_c   1.000
_cell.angle_alpha   90.00
_cell.angle_beta   90.00
_cell.angle_gamma   90.00
#
_symmetry.space_group_name_H-M   'P 1'
#
loop_
_entity.id
_entity.type
_entity.pdbx_description
1 polymer ?
#
loop_
_entity_poly.entity_id
_entity_poly.type
_entity_poly.pdbx_seq_one_letter_code
_entity_poly.pdbx_strand_id
1 'polypeptide(L)'
;MERVIGGADRPSATGGRAPARTEPSSSGTRARTRTIVVRLDRRSLRGWHIRLLDQLGQRPDHRIRVAWVEHAEGLPPNAELLFRLEAAIHGLPRPGLATAAEPVALAPYEASHDGAEPGGSAADLVLDLSDSPADPGPAPAWRLDYDGMPGEAGLLAALFAHGAPVAALRGPDGAPVAVGRLGTESHTVMLTAFEGYLARTITLILAALDGAASTALPDGAGASLRPAAAYDLGGLGARRRAAGGLARQIARRLYALCFHGPHWRVGWRRIVGPDLIDLRRHPEGGWQVLPDDGRRFYADPFAIARDGAVTLFVEEFDYRRGKGVIAAVDFGADGPRGRPEPVLELETHLSYPFVFEADGQVWMIPESHASGTIDLYRATDFPRGWVHEAVLLDGVVAGDATLLQHGGRWWMFATVRAGGGSYSDTLHLWHAPHFRGPWTPHRHNPVLIDIGSARAAGPIVARDGGLIRPVQDCRQGYGAALGLARILRLDEEAYAQQVETRLCPGAAWPGTRLHMLSAAGGFEFIDGSHRARPRLLG
;
A
#
# COMPACT_ATOMS: atom_id res chain seq x y z
N MET A 1 -12.22 -35.43 -18.66
CA MET A 1 -11.81 -36.12 -19.92
C MET A 1 -10.56 -35.39 -20.36
N GLU A 2 -9.44 -35.80 -19.86
CA GLU A 2 -8.55 -36.90 -20.33
C GLU A 2 -8.00 -36.67 -21.72
N ARG A 3 -6.69 -36.44 -21.67
CA ARG A 3 -5.55 -37.11 -22.34
C ARG A 3 -5.26 -36.63 -23.78
N VAL A 4 -4.04 -36.64 -24.33
CA VAL A 4 -2.70 -37.07 -23.90
C VAL A 4 -1.74 -36.85 -25.09
N ILE A 5 -0.48 -36.49 -24.81
CA ILE A 5 0.81 -36.99 -25.36
C ILE A 5 1.25 -36.71 -26.81
N GLY A 6 2.52 -36.37 -26.88
CA GLY A 6 3.53 -36.68 -27.89
C GLY A 6 4.40 -35.49 -28.24
N GLY A 7 5.67 -35.39 -28.05
CA GLY A 7 6.76 -36.37 -28.00
C GLY A 7 7.84 -35.96 -28.98
N ALA A 8 9.01 -35.62 -28.43
CA ALA A 8 10.36 -35.75 -28.97
C ALA A 8 10.73 -35.12 -30.35
N ASP A 9 11.75 -34.26 -30.36
CA ASP A 9 13.06 -34.71 -30.87
C ASP A 9 14.17 -33.70 -30.57
N ARG A 10 15.27 -34.17 -29.99
CA ARG A 10 16.55 -33.47 -29.88
C ARG A 10 17.41 -33.73 -31.10
N PRO A 11 18.22 -32.77 -31.56
CA PRO A 11 19.47 -33.09 -32.23
C PRO A 11 20.69 -32.82 -31.35
N SER A 12 21.62 -33.72 -31.47
CA SER A 12 22.88 -33.93 -30.79
C SER A 12 23.91 -32.81 -30.97
N ALA A 13 24.70 -32.66 -29.94
CA ALA A 13 25.88 -31.79 -29.83
C ALA A 13 27.03 -32.25 -30.73
N THR A 14 27.69 -31.27 -31.35
CA THR A 14 29.08 -31.40 -31.77
C THR A 14 29.92 -30.36 -31.04
N GLY A 15 31.01 -30.83 -30.46
CA GLY A 15 31.90 -30.09 -29.55
C GLY A 15 32.70 -29.00 -30.24
N GLY A 16 32.77 -27.87 -29.58
CA GLY A 16 33.75 -26.81 -29.80
C GLY A 16 34.38 -26.42 -28.46
N ARG A 17 35.67 -26.65 -28.38
CA ARG A 17 36.51 -26.36 -27.21
C ARG A 17 36.60 -24.84 -27.00
N ALA A 18 36.02 -24.30 -25.93
CA ALA A 18 36.16 -22.91 -25.54
C ALA A 18 37.49 -22.64 -24.84
N PRO A 19 38.10 -21.47 -25.01
CA PRO A 19 39.34 -21.10 -24.34
C PRO A 19 39.12 -20.86 -22.84
N ALA A 20 40.16 -21.21 -22.05
CA ALA A 20 40.18 -21.04 -20.59
C ALA A 20 39.89 -19.59 -20.17
N ARG A 21 38.84 -19.39 -19.39
CA ARG A 21 38.58 -18.16 -18.67
C ARG A 21 39.52 -18.09 -17.48
N THR A 22 40.39 -17.10 -17.47
CA THR A 22 41.10 -16.64 -16.28
C THR A 22 40.08 -16.12 -15.27
N GLU A 23 39.94 -16.78 -14.14
CA GLU A 23 39.16 -16.30 -13.01
C GLU A 23 39.76 -14.98 -12.49
N PRO A 24 38.95 -13.91 -12.30
CA PRO A 24 39.40 -12.76 -11.56
C PRO A 24 39.48 -13.16 -10.08
N SER A 25 40.64 -12.99 -9.46
CA SER A 25 40.88 -13.12 -8.04
C SER A 25 39.97 -12.15 -7.28
N SER A 26 38.81 -12.63 -6.78
CA SER A 26 37.95 -11.89 -5.89
C SER A 26 38.52 -11.90 -4.48
N SER A 27 39.36 -10.92 -4.15
CA SER A 27 39.57 -10.49 -2.76
C SER A 27 38.32 -9.70 -2.30
N GLY A 28 37.15 -10.31 -2.36
CA GLY A 28 35.93 -9.80 -1.75
C GLY A 28 36.04 -9.99 -0.25
N THR A 29 36.18 -8.90 0.49
CA THR A 29 35.96 -8.86 1.94
C THR A 29 34.58 -9.50 2.19
N ARG A 30 34.55 -10.72 2.76
CA ARG A 30 33.29 -11.36 3.18
C ARG A 30 32.57 -10.37 4.10
N ALA A 31 31.41 -9.89 3.68
CA ALA A 31 30.56 -9.06 4.52
C ALA A 31 30.40 -9.77 5.87
N ARG A 32 30.67 -9.06 6.97
CA ARG A 32 30.55 -9.62 8.32
C ARG A 32 29.09 -10.02 8.55
N THR A 33 28.86 -11.30 8.84
CA THR A 33 27.52 -11.78 9.19
C THR A 33 27.05 -11.09 10.47
N ARG A 34 25.90 -10.41 10.43
CA ARG A 34 25.30 -9.69 11.55
C ARG A 34 24.50 -10.65 12.41
N THR A 35 24.81 -10.73 13.70
CA THR A 35 24.05 -11.54 14.66
C THR A 35 22.90 -10.73 15.24
N ILE A 36 21.65 -11.15 14.96
CA ILE A 36 20.42 -10.54 15.46
C ILE A 36 19.79 -11.49 16.46
N VAL A 37 19.60 -11.02 17.69
CA VAL A 37 18.85 -11.74 18.72
C VAL A 37 17.41 -11.22 18.71
N VAL A 38 16.43 -12.08 18.43
CA VAL A 38 15.01 -11.78 18.52
C VAL A 38 14.51 -12.22 19.88
N ARG A 39 14.09 -11.25 20.70
CA ARG A 39 13.61 -11.47 22.06
C ARG A 39 12.10 -11.62 22.03
N LEU A 40 11.59 -12.77 22.48
CA LEU A 40 10.19 -13.15 22.40
C LEU A 40 9.65 -13.62 23.75
N ASP A 41 8.39 -13.35 24.04
CA ASP A 41 7.68 -13.98 25.14
C ASP A 41 7.09 -15.32 24.68
N ARG A 42 7.46 -16.40 25.38
CA ARG A 42 6.98 -17.76 25.08
C ARG A 42 5.45 -17.89 25.16
N ARG A 43 4.79 -17.08 26.00
CA ARG A 43 3.34 -17.14 26.25
C ARG A 43 2.52 -16.36 25.22
N SER A 44 3.14 -15.38 24.54
CA SER A 44 2.48 -14.52 23.54
C SER A 44 2.93 -14.84 22.11
N LEU A 45 3.55 -15.99 21.88
CA LEU A 45 4.01 -16.41 20.55
C LEU A 45 2.85 -16.55 19.57
N ARG A 46 3.01 -15.96 18.35
CA ARG A 46 2.01 -15.99 17.27
C ARG A 46 2.64 -16.27 15.92
N GLY A 47 1.79 -16.59 14.94
CA GLY A 47 2.20 -16.89 13.57
C GLY A 47 3.04 -15.79 12.91
N TRP A 48 2.83 -14.51 13.25
CA TRP A 48 3.62 -13.42 12.68
C TRP A 48 5.09 -13.43 13.14
N HIS A 49 5.36 -13.85 14.39
CA HIS A 49 6.74 -14.00 14.86
C HIS A 49 7.48 -15.09 14.06
N ILE A 50 6.80 -16.22 13.83
CA ILE A 50 7.37 -17.31 13.03
C ILE A 50 7.66 -16.83 11.62
N ARG A 51 6.69 -16.18 10.98
CA ARG A 51 6.88 -15.63 9.63
C ARG A 51 8.02 -14.61 9.55
N LEU A 52 8.16 -13.75 10.57
CA LEU A 52 9.29 -12.80 10.64
C LEU A 52 10.62 -13.57 10.73
N LEU A 53 10.71 -14.56 11.62
CA LEU A 53 11.93 -15.35 11.79
C LEU A 53 12.30 -16.13 10.52
N ASP A 54 11.31 -16.71 9.82
CA ASP A 54 11.54 -17.39 8.55
C ASP A 54 12.10 -16.43 7.48
N GLN A 55 11.57 -15.21 7.39
CA GLN A 55 12.07 -14.20 6.45
C GLN A 55 13.45 -13.68 6.83
N LEU A 56 13.74 -13.53 8.12
CA LEU A 56 15.06 -13.16 8.61
C LEU A 56 16.08 -14.28 8.37
N GLY A 57 15.68 -15.53 8.59
CA GLY A 57 16.53 -16.72 8.39
C GLY A 57 16.91 -16.98 6.93
N GLN A 58 16.13 -16.47 5.98
CA GLN A 58 16.45 -16.54 4.54
C GLN A 58 17.53 -15.54 4.10
N ARG A 59 17.93 -14.60 4.97
CA ARG A 59 18.96 -13.59 4.66
C ARG A 59 20.35 -14.13 4.93
N PRO A 60 21.23 -14.26 3.93
CA PRO A 60 22.52 -14.90 4.07
C PRO A 60 23.54 -14.11 4.92
N ASP A 61 23.31 -12.82 5.08
CA ASP A 61 24.12 -11.88 5.84
C ASP A 61 23.70 -11.76 7.32
N HIS A 62 22.62 -12.45 7.72
CA HIS A 62 22.11 -12.44 9.08
C HIS A 62 22.23 -13.82 9.74
N ARG A 63 22.62 -13.83 11.01
CA ARG A 63 22.54 -14.97 11.90
C ARG A 63 21.48 -14.70 12.96
N ILE A 64 20.38 -15.44 12.93
CA ILE A 64 19.24 -15.23 13.82
C ILE A 64 19.35 -16.16 15.02
N ARG A 65 19.09 -15.61 16.21
CA ARG A 65 18.99 -16.34 17.48
C ARG A 65 17.73 -15.87 18.20
N VAL A 66 17.06 -16.76 18.92
CA VAL A 66 15.88 -16.45 19.74
C VAL A 66 16.27 -16.44 21.20
N ALA A 67 15.89 -15.38 21.92
CA ALA A 67 16.00 -15.28 23.37
C ALA A 67 14.59 -15.27 23.98
N TRP A 68 14.32 -16.19 24.88
CA TRP A 68 13.04 -16.30 25.55
C TRP A 68 12.94 -15.43 26.78
N VAL A 69 11.79 -14.78 26.94
CA VAL A 69 11.40 -14.03 28.14
C VAL A 69 10.08 -14.59 28.65
N GLU A 70 9.91 -14.61 29.93
CA GLU A 70 8.62 -14.86 30.57
C GLU A 70 8.04 -13.54 31.08
N HIS A 71 7.10 -12.97 30.33
CA HIS A 71 6.37 -11.76 30.70
C HIS A 71 4.87 -12.04 30.64
N ALA A 72 4.09 -11.44 31.56
CA ALA A 72 2.69 -11.82 31.73
C ALA A 72 1.68 -10.96 30.97
N GLU A 73 2.11 -9.86 30.38
CA GLU A 73 1.20 -8.94 29.69
C GLU A 73 1.08 -9.30 28.22
N GLY A 74 0.01 -10.01 27.87
CA GLY A 74 -0.39 -10.28 26.50
C GLY A 74 -1.62 -9.49 26.09
N LEU A 75 -2.31 -9.94 25.05
CA LEU A 75 -3.61 -9.38 24.66
C LEU A 75 -4.61 -9.47 25.81
N PRO A 76 -5.54 -8.49 25.92
CA PRO A 76 -6.60 -8.52 26.93
C PRO A 76 -7.38 -9.84 26.91
N PRO A 77 -7.89 -10.30 28.08
CA PRO A 77 -8.75 -11.48 28.13
C PRO A 77 -9.89 -11.39 27.11
N ASN A 78 -10.17 -12.49 26.44
CA ASN A 78 -11.19 -12.61 25.38
C ASN A 78 -10.88 -11.92 24.03
N ALA A 79 -9.74 -11.30 23.82
CA ALA A 79 -9.32 -10.92 22.47
C ALA A 79 -9.27 -12.15 21.54
N GLU A 80 -8.72 -13.25 22.04
CA GLU A 80 -8.73 -14.54 21.34
C GLU A 80 -10.15 -15.07 21.07
N LEU A 81 -11.09 -14.85 21.99
CA LEU A 81 -12.49 -15.21 21.79
C LEU A 81 -13.09 -14.39 20.64
N LEU A 82 -12.83 -13.07 20.61
CA LEU A 82 -13.29 -12.21 19.52
C LEU A 82 -12.74 -12.69 18.19
N PHE A 83 -11.43 -12.94 18.08
CA PHE A 83 -10.79 -13.41 16.86
C PHE A 83 -11.33 -14.77 16.39
N ARG A 84 -11.58 -15.71 17.31
CA ARG A 84 -12.21 -17.01 16.97
C ARG A 84 -13.63 -16.85 16.48
N LEU A 85 -14.42 -15.98 17.10
CA LEU A 85 -15.79 -15.69 16.68
C LEU A 85 -15.82 -15.05 15.28
N GLU A 86 -14.97 -14.05 15.04
CA GLU A 86 -14.89 -13.42 13.73
C GLU A 86 -14.40 -14.38 12.65
N ALA A 87 -13.39 -15.21 12.93
CA ALA A 87 -12.94 -16.23 11.99
C ALA A 87 -14.07 -17.20 11.61
N ALA A 88 -14.84 -17.67 12.58
CA ALA A 88 -15.98 -18.56 12.33
C ALA A 88 -17.11 -17.86 11.56
N ILE A 89 -17.47 -16.64 11.95
CA ILE A 89 -18.56 -15.86 11.33
C ILE A 89 -18.24 -15.49 9.89
N HIS A 90 -16.99 -15.12 9.61
CA HIS A 90 -16.57 -14.60 8.31
C HIS A 90 -15.86 -15.64 7.42
N GLY A 91 -15.71 -16.90 7.90
CA GLY A 91 -15.06 -17.98 7.17
C GLY A 91 -13.57 -17.70 6.88
N LEU A 92 -12.88 -17.03 7.81
CA LEU A 92 -11.49 -16.66 7.61
C LEU A 92 -10.56 -17.86 7.77
N PRO A 93 -9.49 -17.97 6.94
CA PRO A 93 -8.56 -19.09 7.03
C PRO A 93 -7.79 -19.06 8.36
N ARG A 94 -7.46 -20.27 8.87
CA ARG A 94 -6.61 -20.47 10.03
C ARG A 94 -5.63 -21.63 9.76
N PRO A 95 -4.42 -21.60 10.33
CA PRO A 95 -3.83 -20.55 11.17
C PRO A 95 -3.46 -19.31 10.37
N GLY A 96 -3.54 -18.12 11.03
CA GLY A 96 -3.14 -16.82 10.47
C GLY A 96 -2.03 -16.17 11.30
N LEU A 97 -1.64 -14.96 10.95
CA LEU A 97 -0.59 -14.21 11.64
C LEU A 97 -0.93 -13.92 13.11
N ALA A 98 -2.21 -13.67 13.40
CA ALA A 98 -2.71 -13.44 14.76
C ALA A 98 -2.95 -14.72 15.56
N THR A 99 -2.83 -15.89 14.96
CA THR A 99 -3.06 -17.17 15.66
C THR A 99 -1.91 -17.45 16.62
N ALA A 100 -2.25 -17.85 17.87
CA ALA A 100 -1.26 -18.33 18.82
C ALA A 100 -0.47 -19.52 18.21
N ALA A 101 0.82 -19.51 18.42
CA ALA A 101 1.72 -20.53 17.89
C ALA A 101 2.39 -21.30 19.02
N GLU A 102 2.74 -22.56 18.73
CA GLU A 102 3.45 -23.40 19.68
C GLU A 102 4.96 -23.15 19.59
N PRO A 103 5.69 -23.10 20.72
CA PRO A 103 7.14 -22.90 20.72
C PRO A 103 7.91 -23.90 19.88
N VAL A 104 7.40 -25.13 19.71
CA VAL A 104 8.02 -26.18 18.88
C VAL A 104 8.21 -25.72 17.41
N ALA A 105 7.42 -24.78 16.93
CA ALA A 105 7.59 -24.18 15.60
C ALA A 105 8.90 -23.40 15.47
N LEU A 106 9.53 -23.01 16.58
CA LEU A 106 10.81 -22.31 16.61
C LEU A 106 12.01 -23.22 16.90
N ALA A 107 11.80 -24.53 16.97
CA ALA A 107 12.90 -25.49 17.16
C ALA A 107 14.11 -25.27 16.23
N PRO A 108 13.96 -24.89 14.93
CA PRO A 108 15.10 -24.57 14.07
C PRO A 108 15.96 -23.40 14.57
N TYR A 109 15.36 -22.47 15.32
CA TYR A 109 16.04 -21.28 15.87
C TYR A 109 16.53 -21.49 17.31
N GLU A 110 15.94 -22.45 18.05
CA GLU A 110 16.38 -22.88 19.38
C GLU A 110 17.63 -23.77 19.33
N ALA A 111 17.78 -24.58 18.28
CA ALA A 111 18.96 -25.43 18.09
C ALA A 111 20.28 -24.66 17.97
N SER A 112 20.23 -23.36 17.76
CA SER A 112 21.40 -22.47 17.89
C SER A 112 21.74 -22.12 19.34
N HIS A 113 21.05 -22.72 20.30
CA HIS A 113 21.21 -22.52 21.75
C HIS A 113 22.13 -23.57 22.42
N ASP A 114 22.71 -24.51 21.66
CA ASP A 114 23.66 -25.48 22.22
C ASP A 114 24.87 -24.78 22.83
N GLY A 115 24.85 -24.67 24.15
CA GLY A 115 26.04 -24.55 24.98
C GLY A 115 26.78 -23.21 24.99
N ALA A 116 26.24 -22.14 24.47
CA ALA A 116 26.89 -20.84 24.64
C ALA A 116 26.48 -20.21 25.98
N GLU A 117 27.32 -20.39 26.99
CA GLU A 117 27.52 -19.49 28.10
C GLU A 117 27.42 -18.00 27.67
N PRO A 118 27.11 -17.02 28.56
CA PRO A 118 27.02 -15.60 28.24
C PRO A 118 28.28 -14.94 27.62
N GLY A 119 29.22 -15.69 27.07
CA GLY A 119 30.45 -15.25 26.42
C GLY A 119 30.58 -15.55 24.93
N GLY A 120 29.59 -16.20 24.28
CA GLY A 120 29.69 -16.50 22.84
C GLY A 120 29.12 -15.39 21.97
N SER A 121 29.90 -14.88 21.04
CA SER A 121 29.68 -13.83 20.02
C SER A 121 28.60 -12.82 20.37
N ALA A 122 28.99 -11.60 20.80
CA ALA A 122 28.10 -10.52 21.16
C ALA A 122 27.04 -10.28 20.06
N ALA A 123 25.79 -10.11 20.43
CA ALA A 123 24.73 -9.70 19.51
C ALA A 123 25.10 -8.33 18.89
N ASP A 124 24.95 -8.20 17.59
CA ASP A 124 25.11 -6.91 16.90
C ASP A 124 23.83 -6.07 17.05
N LEU A 125 22.69 -6.72 17.31
CA LEU A 125 21.38 -6.10 17.52
C LEU A 125 20.46 -7.04 18.31
N VAL A 126 19.68 -6.48 19.23
CA VAL A 126 18.52 -7.13 19.84
C VAL A 126 17.23 -6.54 19.25
N LEU A 127 16.40 -7.37 18.64
CA LEU A 127 15.04 -7.00 18.25
C LEU A 127 14.09 -7.49 19.36
N ASP A 128 13.69 -6.56 20.23
CA ASP A 128 12.85 -6.88 21.39
C ASP A 128 11.36 -6.75 21.05
N LEU A 129 10.73 -7.91 20.86
CA LEU A 129 9.30 -8.06 20.58
C LEU A 129 8.56 -8.73 21.75
N SER A 130 9.17 -8.74 22.94
CA SER A 130 8.65 -9.45 24.12
C SER A 130 7.72 -8.62 24.99
N ASP A 131 7.61 -7.31 24.73
CA ASP A 131 6.87 -6.34 25.56
C ASP A 131 7.38 -6.24 27.02
N SER A 132 8.47 -6.93 27.34
CA SER A 132 9.03 -6.97 28.68
C SER A 132 9.76 -5.66 29.00
N PRO A 133 9.53 -5.05 30.18
CA PRO A 133 10.27 -3.88 30.64
C PRO A 133 11.71 -4.20 31.03
N ALA A 134 12.09 -5.48 31.15
CA ALA A 134 13.41 -5.90 31.54
C ALA A 134 14.47 -5.47 30.52
N ASP A 135 15.66 -5.12 31.03
CA ASP A 135 16.81 -4.74 30.17
C ASP A 135 17.17 -5.88 29.21
N PRO A 136 17.22 -5.62 27.90
CA PRO A 136 17.62 -6.61 26.91
C PRO A 136 19.13 -6.93 26.89
N GLY A 137 19.94 -6.24 27.71
CA GLY A 137 21.39 -6.42 27.80
C GLY A 137 22.20 -5.34 27.09
N PRO A 138 23.52 -5.51 26.95
CA PRO A 138 24.44 -4.46 26.52
C PRO A 138 24.41 -4.18 25.00
N ALA A 139 23.84 -5.06 24.19
CA ALA A 139 23.72 -4.84 22.75
C ALA A 139 22.65 -3.80 22.43
N PRO A 140 22.81 -3.02 21.33
CA PRO A 140 21.77 -2.11 20.88
C PRO A 140 20.44 -2.83 20.73
N ALA A 141 19.38 -2.34 21.36
CA ALA A 141 18.06 -2.96 21.30
C ALA A 141 17.06 -2.07 20.58
N TRP A 142 16.28 -2.65 19.67
CA TRP A 142 15.13 -2.00 19.05
C TRP A 142 13.85 -2.58 19.64
N ARG A 143 12.97 -1.69 20.07
CA ARG A 143 11.68 -2.05 20.67
C ARG A 143 10.54 -1.57 19.79
N LEU A 144 9.52 -2.41 19.65
CA LEU A 144 8.32 -2.12 18.87
C LEU A 144 7.25 -1.50 19.76
N ASP A 145 6.69 -0.37 19.31
CA ASP A 145 5.48 0.21 19.89
C ASP A 145 4.45 0.57 18.80
N TYR A 146 3.20 0.75 19.23
CA TYR A 146 2.11 1.26 18.40
C TYR A 146 1.50 2.48 19.11
N ASP A 147 1.64 3.67 18.49
CA ASP A 147 1.25 4.95 19.06
C ASP A 147 1.83 5.18 20.49
N GLY A 148 3.04 4.70 20.72
CA GLY A 148 3.76 4.81 22.00
C GLY A 148 3.38 3.73 23.03
N MET A 149 2.50 2.79 22.71
CA MET A 149 2.20 1.63 23.56
C MET A 149 2.91 0.38 23.05
N PRO A 150 3.59 -0.38 23.92
CA PRO A 150 4.32 -1.58 23.50
C PRO A 150 3.39 -2.68 23.01
N GLY A 151 3.87 -3.44 22.05
CA GLY A 151 3.40 -4.74 21.61
C GLY A 151 1.98 -4.83 21.07
N GLU A 152 1.50 -6.06 21.01
CA GLU A 152 0.20 -6.38 20.43
C GLU A 152 -0.99 -5.75 21.17
N ALA A 153 -0.85 -5.49 22.48
CA ALA A 153 -1.85 -4.77 23.25
C ALA A 153 -1.98 -3.31 22.79
N GLY A 154 -0.85 -2.67 22.47
CA GLY A 154 -0.81 -1.34 21.86
C GLY A 154 -1.46 -1.32 20.49
N LEU A 155 -1.16 -2.31 19.64
CA LEU A 155 -1.79 -2.48 18.34
C LEU A 155 -3.32 -2.62 18.45
N LEU A 156 -3.79 -3.46 19.36
CA LEU A 156 -5.23 -3.66 19.58
C LEU A 156 -5.90 -2.38 20.11
N ALA A 157 -5.23 -1.63 21.00
CA ALA A 157 -5.72 -0.35 21.51
C ALA A 157 -5.87 0.69 20.39
N ALA A 158 -4.87 0.83 19.53
CA ALA A 158 -4.92 1.72 18.36
C ALA A 158 -6.02 1.32 17.37
N LEU A 159 -6.21 0.03 17.15
CA LEU A 159 -7.28 -0.49 16.33
C LEU A 159 -8.67 -0.08 16.85
N PHE A 160 -8.87 -0.14 18.16
CA PHE A 160 -10.12 0.30 18.78
C PHE A 160 -10.30 1.82 18.77
N ALA A 161 -9.21 2.57 18.89
CA ALA A 161 -9.26 4.02 19.00
C ALA A 161 -9.53 4.72 17.66
N HIS A 162 -8.79 4.37 16.61
CA HIS A 162 -8.82 5.13 15.36
C HIS A 162 -8.55 4.29 14.09
N GLY A 163 -8.13 3.04 14.22
CA GLY A 163 -8.00 2.12 13.08
C GLY A 163 -6.83 2.37 12.12
N ALA A 164 -5.88 3.26 12.46
CA ALA A 164 -4.71 3.54 11.63
C ALA A 164 -3.45 3.69 12.51
N PRO A 165 -2.94 2.58 13.11
CA PRO A 165 -1.85 2.62 14.07
C PRO A 165 -0.55 3.10 13.44
N VAL A 166 0.20 3.89 14.23
CA VAL A 166 1.59 4.23 13.91
C VAL A 166 2.49 3.25 14.65
N ALA A 167 3.10 2.33 13.90
CA ALA A 167 4.13 1.45 14.42
C ALA A 167 5.48 2.17 14.41
N ALA A 168 6.23 2.05 15.50
CA ALA A 168 7.58 2.57 15.61
C ALA A 168 8.53 1.51 16.18
N LEU A 169 9.69 1.39 15.56
CA LEU A 169 10.86 0.75 16.17
C LEU A 169 11.71 1.82 16.80
N ARG A 170 11.98 1.71 18.12
CA ARG A 170 12.77 2.67 18.85
C ARG A 170 14.10 2.09 19.26
N GLY A 171 15.15 2.89 19.09
CA GLY A 171 16.49 2.58 19.55
C GLY A 171 16.67 2.68 21.06
N PRO A 172 17.88 2.42 21.57
CA PRO A 172 18.21 2.46 23.01
C PRO A 172 17.95 3.84 23.66
N ASP A 173 18.08 4.91 22.87
CA ASP A 173 17.84 6.30 23.28
C ASP A 173 16.35 6.71 23.20
N GLY A 174 15.47 5.79 22.80
CA GLY A 174 14.05 6.05 22.57
C GLY A 174 13.75 6.76 21.25
N ALA A 175 14.77 7.14 20.48
CA ALA A 175 14.57 7.73 19.17
C ALA A 175 14.03 6.71 18.17
N PRO A 176 13.16 7.11 17.23
CA PRO A 176 12.65 6.21 16.22
C PRO A 176 13.75 5.81 15.23
N VAL A 177 13.93 4.50 15.05
CA VAL A 177 14.77 3.90 14.00
C VAL A 177 13.97 3.69 12.73
N ALA A 178 12.68 3.37 12.89
CA ALA A 178 11.73 3.19 11.80
C ALA A 178 10.32 3.55 12.27
N VAL A 179 9.55 4.19 11.41
CA VAL A 179 8.16 4.56 11.67
C VAL A 179 7.31 4.31 10.44
N GLY A 180 6.08 3.83 10.65
CA GLY A 180 5.09 3.69 9.59
C GLY A 180 3.67 3.75 10.13
N ARG A 181 2.76 4.46 9.43
CA ARG A 181 1.33 4.38 9.71
C ARG A 181 0.72 3.27 8.89
N LEU A 182 0.30 2.21 9.59
CA LEU A 182 -0.16 0.99 8.98
C LEU A 182 -1.60 1.12 8.46
N GLY A 183 -1.91 0.40 7.38
CA GLY A 183 -3.22 0.37 6.75
C GLY A 183 -3.89 -1.00 6.77
N THR A 184 -5.21 -1.01 6.55
CA THR A 184 -6.00 -2.23 6.39
C THR A 184 -7.09 -2.04 5.34
N GLU A 185 -7.42 -3.11 4.63
CA GLU A 185 -8.59 -3.16 3.74
C GLU A 185 -9.89 -3.44 4.50
N SER A 186 -9.82 -3.84 5.76
CA SER A 186 -10.98 -4.19 6.58
C SER A 186 -11.05 -3.38 7.86
N HIS A 187 -11.91 -2.38 7.88
CA HIS A 187 -12.21 -1.61 9.11
C HIS A 187 -13.33 -2.23 9.97
N THR A 188 -13.93 -3.34 9.54
CA THR A 188 -15.12 -3.91 10.21
C THR A 188 -14.88 -5.27 10.85
N VAL A 189 -13.87 -5.99 10.42
CA VAL A 189 -13.47 -7.29 10.96
C VAL A 189 -12.12 -7.11 11.64
N MET A 190 -12.13 -7.16 12.97
CA MET A 190 -10.95 -6.85 13.79
C MET A 190 -9.80 -7.81 13.52
N LEU A 191 -10.09 -9.11 13.37
CA LEU A 191 -9.08 -10.11 13.05
C LEU A 191 -8.37 -9.81 11.73
N THR A 192 -9.12 -9.50 10.66
CA THR A 192 -8.54 -9.19 9.36
C THR A 192 -7.67 -7.92 9.41
N ALA A 193 -8.13 -6.89 10.12
CA ALA A 193 -7.37 -5.68 10.33
C ALA A 193 -6.08 -5.97 11.12
N PHE A 194 -6.19 -6.69 12.23
CA PHE A 194 -5.07 -7.03 13.09
C PHE A 194 -4.00 -7.84 12.33
N GLU A 195 -4.41 -8.84 11.54
CA GLU A 195 -3.49 -9.60 10.68
C GLU A 195 -2.82 -8.75 9.59
N GLY A 196 -3.57 -7.82 8.99
CA GLY A 196 -3.04 -6.87 8.03
C GLY A 196 -1.95 -5.99 8.65
N TYR A 197 -2.18 -5.50 9.86
CA TYR A 197 -1.18 -4.69 10.58
C TYR A 197 0.04 -5.48 10.99
N LEU A 198 -0.12 -6.73 11.47
CA LEU A 198 1.01 -7.61 11.78
C LEU A 198 1.86 -7.89 10.53
N ALA A 199 1.23 -8.14 9.38
CA ALA A 199 1.94 -8.31 8.12
C ALA A 199 2.76 -7.06 7.76
N ARG A 200 2.19 -5.87 7.96
CA ARG A 200 2.87 -4.61 7.67
C ARG A 200 3.96 -4.28 8.71
N THR A 201 3.78 -4.70 9.96
CA THR A 201 4.84 -4.62 10.99
C THR A 201 6.06 -5.43 10.60
N ILE A 202 5.88 -6.64 10.04
CA ILE A 202 6.98 -7.42 9.48
C ILE A 202 7.71 -6.60 8.39
N THR A 203 6.96 -5.99 7.46
CA THR A 203 7.54 -5.13 6.41
C THR A 203 8.36 -3.98 7.00
N LEU A 204 7.84 -3.31 8.04
CA LEU A 204 8.53 -2.21 8.72
C LEU A 204 9.85 -2.67 9.36
N ILE A 205 9.82 -3.81 10.07
CA ILE A 205 11.03 -4.38 10.70
C ILE A 205 12.09 -4.71 9.66
N LEU A 206 11.70 -5.35 8.56
CA LEU A 206 12.63 -5.72 7.49
C LEU A 206 13.21 -4.47 6.81
N ALA A 207 12.37 -3.48 6.52
CA ALA A 207 12.82 -2.20 5.96
C ALA A 207 13.79 -1.46 6.90
N ALA A 208 13.55 -1.52 8.21
CA ALA A 208 14.45 -0.94 9.21
C ALA A 208 15.83 -1.62 9.21
N LEU A 209 15.87 -2.94 9.11
CA LEU A 209 17.12 -3.71 9.04
C LEU A 209 17.92 -3.41 7.77
N ASP A 210 17.24 -3.09 6.67
CA ASP A 210 17.84 -2.68 5.40
C ASP A 210 18.22 -1.18 5.38
N GLY A 211 17.96 -0.44 6.47
CA GLY A 211 18.18 1.01 6.53
C GLY A 211 17.23 1.81 5.63
N ALA A 212 16.12 1.19 5.23
CA ALA A 212 15.18 1.70 4.25
C ALA A 212 14.00 2.47 4.88
N ALA A 213 13.76 2.31 6.18
CA ALA A 213 12.58 2.86 6.82
C ALA A 213 12.69 4.36 7.10
N SER A 214 11.58 5.08 6.97
CA SER A 214 11.46 6.47 7.41
C SER A 214 11.56 6.56 8.94
N THR A 215 12.26 7.56 9.44
CA THR A 215 12.30 7.93 10.87
C THR A 215 11.38 9.09 11.21
N ALA A 216 10.80 9.74 10.20
CA ALA A 216 9.89 10.86 10.37
C ALA A 216 8.51 10.37 10.83
N LEU A 217 8.03 10.91 11.93
CA LEU A 217 6.68 10.62 12.43
C LEU A 217 5.63 11.15 11.44
N PRO A 218 4.64 10.32 11.05
CA PRO A 218 3.54 10.81 10.23
C PRO A 218 2.70 11.86 10.96
N ASP A 219 2.07 12.76 10.20
CA ASP A 219 1.23 13.83 10.79
C ASP A 219 0.14 13.28 11.72
N GLY A 220 0.00 13.87 12.90
CA GLY A 220 -0.97 13.45 13.92
C GLY A 220 -0.57 12.15 14.63
N ALA A 221 0.70 11.72 14.53
CA ALA A 221 1.25 10.69 15.41
C ALA A 221 1.33 11.22 16.85
N GLY A 222 1.16 10.31 17.84
CA GLY A 222 1.23 10.67 19.25
C GLY A 222 -0.12 10.94 19.91
N ALA A 223 -1.23 10.52 19.28
CA ALA A 223 -2.52 10.50 19.97
C ALA A 223 -2.43 9.63 21.23
N SER A 224 -2.86 10.16 22.37
CA SER A 224 -2.87 9.41 23.63
C SER A 224 -3.88 8.25 23.53
N LEU A 225 -3.39 7.01 23.52
CA LEU A 225 -4.21 5.81 23.54
C LEU A 225 -4.69 5.49 24.93
N ARG A 226 -5.91 4.94 25.05
CA ARG A 226 -6.33 4.24 26.25
C ARG A 226 -5.77 2.81 26.20
N PRO A 227 -5.31 2.24 27.33
CA PRO A 227 -4.88 0.85 27.37
C PRO A 227 -5.94 -0.08 26.81
N ALA A 228 -5.55 -1.14 26.09
CA ALA A 228 -6.48 -2.09 25.47
C ALA A 228 -7.43 -2.72 26.52
N ALA A 229 -6.97 -2.89 27.76
CA ALA A 229 -7.79 -3.36 28.88
C ALA A 229 -8.96 -2.40 29.24
N ALA A 230 -8.90 -1.13 28.84
CA ALA A 230 -10.00 -0.17 29.06
C ALA A 230 -11.19 -0.38 28.11
N TYR A 231 -11.02 -1.19 27.06
CA TYR A 231 -12.10 -1.55 26.14
C TYR A 231 -12.83 -2.78 26.65
N ASP A 232 -14.17 -2.76 26.59
CA ASP A 232 -14.99 -3.91 27.00
C ASP A 232 -14.74 -5.11 26.07
N LEU A 233 -13.83 -5.99 26.50
CA LEU A 233 -13.57 -7.29 25.93
C LEU A 233 -13.95 -8.44 26.89
N GLY A 234 -14.81 -8.18 27.86
CA GLY A 234 -15.48 -9.25 28.62
C GLY A 234 -16.18 -10.22 27.65
N GLY A 235 -16.44 -11.44 28.07
CA GLY A 235 -17.05 -12.46 27.20
C GLY A 235 -18.33 -11.98 26.51
N LEU A 236 -19.13 -11.13 27.16
CA LEU A 236 -20.31 -10.50 26.58
C LEU A 236 -19.92 -9.37 25.60
N GLY A 237 -18.90 -8.56 25.93
CA GLY A 237 -18.40 -7.49 25.07
C GLY A 237 -17.83 -8.03 23.76
N ALA A 238 -17.00 -9.07 23.80
CA ALA A 238 -16.47 -9.76 22.60
C ALA A 238 -17.61 -10.29 21.71
N ARG A 239 -18.62 -10.96 22.31
CA ARG A 239 -19.78 -11.47 21.56
C ARG A 239 -20.62 -10.35 20.94
N ARG A 240 -20.84 -9.23 21.66
CA ARG A 240 -21.56 -8.05 21.12
C ARG A 240 -20.80 -7.42 19.95
N ARG A 241 -19.49 -7.33 20.02
CA ARG A 241 -18.66 -6.81 18.92
C ARG A 241 -18.73 -7.71 17.69
N ALA A 242 -18.56 -9.03 17.87
CA ALA A 242 -18.68 -10.00 16.78
C ALA A 242 -20.08 -9.98 16.15
N ALA A 243 -21.14 -9.97 16.97
CA ALA A 243 -22.53 -9.85 16.52
C ALA A 243 -22.80 -8.53 15.81
N GLY A 244 -22.26 -7.40 16.32
CA GLY A 244 -22.34 -6.10 15.67
C GLY A 244 -21.60 -6.06 14.32
N GLY A 245 -20.46 -6.75 14.21
CA GLY A 245 -19.75 -6.96 12.94
C GLY A 245 -20.60 -7.71 11.92
N LEU A 246 -21.17 -8.84 12.35
CA LEU A 246 -22.09 -9.64 11.54
C LEU A 246 -23.33 -8.85 11.11
N ALA A 247 -23.98 -8.13 12.04
CA ALA A 247 -25.14 -7.29 11.74
C ALA A 247 -24.81 -6.21 10.70
N ARG A 248 -23.66 -5.54 10.84
CA ARG A 248 -23.18 -4.57 9.81
C ARG A 248 -22.93 -5.23 8.46
N GLN A 249 -22.37 -6.45 8.44
CA GLN A 249 -22.15 -7.18 7.20
C GLN A 249 -23.47 -7.58 6.54
N ILE A 250 -24.44 -8.07 7.31
CA ILE A 250 -25.80 -8.37 6.82
C ILE A 250 -26.45 -7.10 6.28
N ALA A 251 -26.42 -6.00 7.04
CA ALA A 251 -26.97 -4.72 6.59
C ALA A 251 -26.33 -4.24 5.28
N ARG A 252 -24.99 -4.38 5.14
CA ARG A 252 -24.28 -4.07 3.89
C ARG A 252 -24.71 -4.97 2.74
N ARG A 253 -24.89 -6.27 2.97
CA ARG A 253 -25.41 -7.20 1.93
C ARG A 253 -26.81 -6.84 1.52
N LEU A 254 -27.72 -6.58 2.46
CA LEU A 254 -29.08 -6.13 2.18
C LEU A 254 -29.07 -4.78 1.43
N TYR A 255 -28.24 -3.84 1.87
CA TYR A 255 -28.06 -2.57 1.18
C TYR A 255 -27.57 -2.78 -0.26
N ALA A 256 -26.61 -3.67 -0.49
CA ALA A 256 -26.08 -4.00 -1.82
C ALA A 256 -27.11 -4.70 -2.72
N LEU A 257 -28.17 -5.33 -2.18
CA LEU A 257 -29.29 -5.82 -2.98
C LEU A 257 -30.18 -4.70 -3.51
N CYS A 258 -30.28 -3.60 -2.75
CA CYS A 258 -31.15 -2.49 -3.07
C CYS A 258 -30.43 -1.33 -3.79
N PHE A 259 -29.12 -1.21 -3.60
CA PHE A 259 -28.34 -0.07 -4.06
C PHE A 259 -27.03 -0.50 -4.72
N HIS A 260 -26.62 0.25 -5.74
CA HIS A 260 -25.26 0.24 -6.27
C HIS A 260 -24.40 1.18 -5.43
N GLY A 261 -23.38 0.67 -4.76
CA GLY A 261 -22.50 1.51 -3.96
C GLY A 261 -21.07 0.97 -3.90
N PRO A 262 -20.07 1.83 -3.76
CA PRO A 262 -20.14 3.28 -3.87
C PRO A 262 -20.37 3.73 -5.31
N HIS A 263 -21.16 4.80 -5.51
CA HIS A 263 -21.30 5.43 -6.83
C HIS A 263 -20.32 6.58 -6.91
N TRP A 264 -19.29 6.42 -7.73
CA TRP A 264 -18.27 7.45 -7.98
C TRP A 264 -18.78 8.46 -9.02
N ARG A 265 -18.18 9.62 -9.03
CA ARG A 265 -18.43 10.66 -10.01
C ARG A 265 -17.19 11.51 -10.20
N VAL A 266 -17.01 12.03 -11.39
CA VAL A 266 -15.94 12.97 -11.73
C VAL A 266 -16.50 14.40 -11.64
N GLY A 267 -15.78 15.26 -10.94
CA GLY A 267 -15.98 16.70 -10.91
C GLY A 267 -15.01 17.39 -11.85
N TRP A 268 -15.46 18.44 -12.52
CA TRP A 268 -14.62 19.26 -13.36
C TRP A 268 -14.92 20.75 -13.20
N ARG A 269 -13.93 21.59 -13.46
CA ARG A 269 -14.12 23.03 -13.58
C ARG A 269 -13.13 23.61 -14.59
N ARG A 270 -13.47 24.78 -15.14
CA ARG A 270 -12.50 25.63 -15.83
C ARG A 270 -11.69 26.37 -14.79
N ILE A 271 -10.36 26.40 -14.95
CA ILE A 271 -9.47 27.14 -14.08
C ILE A 271 -9.60 28.63 -14.42
N VAL A 272 -10.08 29.41 -13.47
CA VAL A 272 -10.07 30.87 -13.52
C VAL A 272 -9.29 31.34 -12.29
N GLY A 273 -8.10 31.90 -12.51
CA GLY A 273 -7.16 32.20 -11.42
C GLY A 273 -6.36 30.97 -10.97
N PRO A 274 -6.11 30.81 -9.66
CA PRO A 274 -5.30 29.70 -9.15
C PRO A 274 -6.04 28.36 -9.23
N ASP A 275 -5.27 27.30 -9.46
CA ASP A 275 -5.74 25.91 -9.45
C ASP A 275 -5.89 25.38 -8.00
N LEU A 276 -6.34 24.13 -7.83
CA LEU A 276 -6.57 23.53 -6.52
C LEU A 276 -5.26 23.39 -5.70
N ILE A 277 -4.15 23.15 -6.38
CA ILE A 277 -2.83 23.03 -5.75
C ILE A 277 -2.43 24.34 -5.11
N ASP A 278 -2.66 25.46 -5.79
CA ASP A 278 -2.35 26.79 -5.27
C ASP A 278 -3.40 27.29 -4.27
N LEU A 279 -4.70 26.98 -4.50
CA LEU A 279 -5.79 27.35 -3.60
C LEU A 279 -5.71 26.65 -2.23
N ARG A 280 -5.22 25.43 -2.18
CA ARG A 280 -5.20 24.58 -0.97
C ARG A 280 -6.58 24.36 -0.32
N ARG A 281 -7.64 24.63 -1.04
CA ARG A 281 -9.05 24.50 -0.65
C ARG A 281 -9.93 24.31 -1.87
N HIS A 282 -11.14 23.84 -1.65
CA HIS A 282 -12.12 23.80 -2.75
C HIS A 282 -12.40 25.19 -3.30
N PRO A 283 -12.61 25.31 -4.62
CA PRO A 283 -13.00 26.59 -5.25
C PRO A 283 -14.38 27.04 -4.78
N GLU A 284 -14.61 28.34 -4.65
CA GLU A 284 -15.89 28.90 -4.19
C GLU A 284 -17.05 28.58 -5.14
N GLY A 285 -16.80 28.52 -6.44
CA GLY A 285 -17.79 28.13 -7.46
C GLY A 285 -18.13 26.63 -7.47
N GLY A 286 -17.44 25.81 -6.65
CA GLY A 286 -17.65 24.36 -6.61
C GLY A 286 -17.19 23.66 -7.91
N TRP A 287 -17.80 22.49 -8.15
CA TRP A 287 -17.45 21.60 -9.26
C TRP A 287 -18.69 21.24 -10.06
N GLN A 288 -18.55 21.22 -11.38
CA GLN A 288 -19.54 20.59 -12.26
C GLN A 288 -19.30 19.07 -12.28
N VAL A 289 -20.37 18.30 -12.44
CA VAL A 289 -20.29 16.84 -12.45
C VAL A 289 -20.34 16.34 -13.89
N LEU A 290 -19.43 15.43 -14.23
CA LEU A 290 -19.50 14.70 -15.51
C LEU A 290 -20.76 13.85 -15.52
N PRO A 291 -21.68 14.03 -16.50
CA PRO A 291 -22.95 13.32 -16.51
C PRO A 291 -22.77 11.80 -16.67
N ASP A 292 -23.45 11.02 -15.84
CA ASP A 292 -23.58 9.57 -15.96
C ASP A 292 -25.04 9.15 -16.22
N ASP A 293 -25.26 7.88 -16.59
CA ASP A 293 -26.60 7.34 -16.85
C ASP A 293 -27.19 6.57 -15.65
N GLY A 294 -26.47 6.56 -14.50
CA GLY A 294 -26.85 5.82 -13.30
C GLY A 294 -26.60 4.31 -13.34
N ARG A 295 -26.25 3.76 -14.51
CA ARG A 295 -25.91 2.34 -14.71
C ARG A 295 -24.42 2.07 -14.64
N ARG A 296 -23.65 3.13 -14.72
CA ARG A 296 -22.20 3.17 -14.62
C ARG A 296 -21.77 4.37 -13.79
N PHE A 297 -20.56 4.35 -13.32
CA PHE A 297 -19.91 5.51 -12.73
C PHE A 297 -18.59 5.80 -13.44
N TYR A 298 -18.07 7.01 -13.21
CA TYR A 298 -16.77 7.46 -13.68
C TYR A 298 -15.89 7.83 -12.49
N ALA A 299 -14.62 7.42 -12.54
CA ALA A 299 -13.60 7.71 -11.52
C ALA A 299 -12.23 7.92 -12.18
N ASP A 300 -11.22 8.22 -11.38
CA ASP A 300 -9.81 8.33 -11.78
C ASP A 300 -9.58 9.23 -13.01
N PRO A 301 -9.98 10.53 -12.97
CA PRO A 301 -9.85 11.42 -14.11
C PRO A 301 -8.38 11.76 -14.41
N PHE A 302 -7.94 11.47 -15.63
CA PHE A 302 -6.68 11.94 -16.20
C PHE A 302 -6.92 12.71 -17.48
N ALA A 303 -6.42 13.94 -17.55
CA ALA A 303 -6.59 14.78 -18.72
C ALA A 303 -5.26 15.05 -19.43
N ILE A 304 -5.32 15.14 -20.74
CA ILE A 304 -4.21 15.55 -21.60
C ILE A 304 -4.68 16.66 -22.55
N ALA A 305 -3.84 17.66 -22.73
CA ALA A 305 -4.09 18.73 -23.71
C ALA A 305 -3.17 18.54 -24.91
N ARG A 306 -3.74 18.34 -26.09
CA ARG A 306 -3.00 18.13 -27.33
C ARG A 306 -3.68 18.84 -28.49
N ASP A 307 -2.89 19.49 -29.35
CA ASP A 307 -3.37 20.18 -30.56
C ASP A 307 -4.53 21.16 -30.31
N GLY A 308 -4.52 21.82 -29.14
CA GLY A 308 -5.56 22.76 -28.72
C GLY A 308 -6.86 22.13 -28.21
N ALA A 309 -6.94 20.80 -28.14
CA ALA A 309 -8.04 20.05 -27.57
C ALA A 309 -7.64 19.45 -26.21
N VAL A 310 -8.65 19.19 -25.36
CA VAL A 310 -8.46 18.49 -24.08
C VAL A 310 -9.26 17.19 -24.13
N THR A 311 -8.59 16.08 -23.86
CA THR A 311 -9.23 14.77 -23.72
C THR A 311 -9.11 14.31 -22.28
N LEU A 312 -10.23 13.95 -21.67
CA LEU A 312 -10.32 13.37 -20.34
C LEU A 312 -10.46 11.85 -20.45
N PHE A 313 -9.56 11.12 -19.82
CA PHE A 313 -9.65 9.67 -19.59
C PHE A 313 -10.17 9.40 -18.19
N VAL A 314 -11.00 8.37 -18.06
CA VAL A 314 -11.62 7.97 -16.79
C VAL A 314 -11.70 6.45 -16.69
N GLU A 315 -11.74 5.94 -15.46
CA GLU A 315 -12.33 4.62 -15.21
C GLU A 315 -13.84 4.71 -15.48
N GLU A 316 -14.37 3.86 -16.35
CA GLU A 316 -15.81 3.60 -16.47
C GLU A 316 -16.11 2.24 -15.86
N PHE A 317 -16.89 2.20 -14.77
CA PHE A 317 -17.34 0.97 -14.15
C PHE A 317 -18.82 0.73 -14.46
N ASP A 318 -19.12 -0.25 -15.31
CA ASP A 318 -20.49 -0.66 -15.60
C ASP A 318 -20.94 -1.72 -14.59
N TYR A 319 -22.00 -1.44 -13.84
CA TYR A 319 -22.56 -2.34 -12.83
C TYR A 319 -23.03 -3.68 -13.38
N ARG A 320 -23.37 -3.78 -14.66
CA ARG A 320 -23.75 -5.04 -15.32
C ARG A 320 -22.53 -5.92 -15.63
N ARG A 321 -21.44 -5.28 -16.05
CA ARG A 321 -20.17 -5.98 -16.35
C ARG A 321 -19.41 -6.32 -15.08
N GLY A 322 -19.57 -5.53 -14.01
CA GLY A 322 -18.89 -5.72 -12.73
C GLY A 322 -17.38 -5.48 -12.80
N LYS A 323 -16.90 -4.74 -13.81
CA LYS A 323 -15.50 -4.36 -13.99
C LYS A 323 -15.36 -2.95 -14.56
N GLY A 324 -14.21 -2.32 -14.31
CA GLY A 324 -13.79 -1.07 -14.90
C GLY A 324 -13.12 -1.27 -16.26
N VAL A 325 -13.34 -0.32 -17.16
CA VAL A 325 -12.65 -0.14 -18.44
C VAL A 325 -12.18 1.31 -18.53
N ILE A 326 -11.22 1.61 -19.41
CA ILE A 326 -10.84 3.01 -19.63
C ILE A 326 -11.72 3.59 -20.72
N ALA A 327 -12.33 4.73 -20.42
CA ALA A 327 -13.14 5.51 -21.34
C ALA A 327 -12.57 6.93 -21.50
N ALA A 328 -12.87 7.58 -22.61
CA ALA A 328 -12.41 8.93 -22.92
C ALA A 328 -13.54 9.83 -23.42
N VAL A 329 -13.42 11.14 -23.13
CA VAL A 329 -14.31 12.18 -23.63
C VAL A 329 -13.54 13.45 -23.91
N ASP A 330 -13.84 14.11 -25.04
CA ASP A 330 -13.24 15.39 -25.38
C ASP A 330 -13.96 16.55 -24.68
N PHE A 331 -13.19 17.56 -24.30
CA PHE A 331 -13.68 18.79 -23.68
C PHE A 331 -13.60 19.97 -24.66
N GLY A 332 -14.71 20.65 -24.84
CA GLY A 332 -14.78 21.94 -25.51
C GLY A 332 -14.67 23.10 -24.54
N ALA A 333 -14.85 24.31 -25.04
CA ALA A 333 -14.82 25.53 -24.22
C ALA A 333 -15.84 25.50 -23.05
N ASP A 334 -16.98 24.86 -23.25
CA ASP A 334 -18.12 24.84 -22.30
C ASP A 334 -18.21 23.52 -21.50
N GLY A 335 -17.23 22.61 -21.64
CA GLY A 335 -17.22 21.32 -20.93
C GLY A 335 -17.18 20.10 -21.86
N PRO A 336 -17.64 18.93 -21.36
CA PRO A 336 -17.54 17.66 -22.09
C PRO A 336 -18.40 17.64 -23.35
N ARG A 337 -17.87 17.12 -24.45
CA ARG A 337 -18.53 16.92 -25.74
C ARG A 337 -19.18 15.56 -25.81
N GLY A 338 -20.20 15.34 -25.00
CA GLY A 338 -20.91 14.05 -24.93
C GLY A 338 -20.58 13.27 -23.66
N ARG A 339 -20.64 11.96 -23.75
CA ARG A 339 -20.30 11.02 -22.66
C ARG A 339 -18.98 10.33 -22.94
N PRO A 340 -18.23 9.91 -21.92
CA PRO A 340 -17.08 9.04 -22.10
C PRO A 340 -17.45 7.78 -22.89
N GLU A 341 -16.59 7.40 -23.85
CA GLU A 341 -16.70 6.19 -24.64
C GLU A 341 -15.51 5.27 -24.31
N PRO A 342 -15.73 3.93 -24.16
CA PRO A 342 -14.66 2.99 -23.91
C PRO A 342 -13.56 3.05 -24.98
N VAL A 343 -12.30 3.15 -24.56
CA VAL A 343 -11.12 3.23 -25.44
C VAL A 343 -10.11 2.10 -25.18
N LEU A 344 -10.13 1.50 -23.99
CA LEU A 344 -9.32 0.34 -23.64
C LEU A 344 -10.11 -0.58 -22.71
N GLU A 345 -10.29 -1.83 -23.10
CA GLU A 345 -10.94 -2.88 -22.33
C GLU A 345 -10.10 -4.15 -22.35
N LEU A 346 -9.88 -4.74 -21.17
CA LEU A 346 -9.23 -6.04 -20.99
C LEU A 346 -10.21 -7.01 -20.30
N GLU A 347 -9.79 -8.27 -20.14
CA GLU A 347 -10.56 -9.22 -19.33
C GLU A 347 -10.57 -8.83 -17.85
N THR A 348 -9.47 -8.27 -17.36
CA THR A 348 -9.31 -7.75 -16.01
C THR A 348 -9.89 -6.36 -15.87
N HIS A 349 -10.12 -5.95 -14.61
CA HIS A 349 -10.50 -4.59 -14.25
C HIS A 349 -9.37 -3.62 -14.59
N LEU A 350 -9.72 -2.46 -15.16
CA LEU A 350 -8.83 -1.34 -15.43
C LEU A 350 -9.31 -0.09 -14.70
N SER A 351 -8.37 0.65 -14.12
CA SER A 351 -8.56 1.94 -13.45
C SER A 351 -7.34 2.83 -13.62
N TYR A 352 -7.32 4.00 -13.01
CA TYR A 352 -6.18 4.92 -12.93
C TYR A 352 -5.43 5.06 -14.26
N PRO A 353 -6.04 5.61 -15.33
CA PRO A 353 -5.43 5.69 -16.66
C PRO A 353 -4.36 6.79 -16.72
N PHE A 354 -3.18 6.55 -16.16
CA PHE A 354 -2.08 7.51 -16.21
C PHE A 354 -1.64 7.73 -17.64
N VAL A 355 -2.03 8.85 -18.25
CA VAL A 355 -1.68 9.23 -19.62
C VAL A 355 -0.59 10.31 -19.64
N PHE A 356 0.34 10.21 -20.60
CA PHE A 356 1.43 11.17 -20.76
C PHE A 356 1.94 11.20 -22.19
N GLU A 357 2.61 12.29 -22.56
CA GLU A 357 3.33 12.42 -23.83
C GLU A 357 4.82 12.21 -23.62
N ALA A 358 5.41 11.38 -24.45
CA ALA A 358 6.85 11.19 -24.54
C ALA A 358 7.22 10.72 -25.96
N ASP A 359 8.40 11.08 -26.47
CA ASP A 359 8.91 10.70 -27.80
C ASP A 359 7.93 11.00 -28.93
N GLY A 360 7.16 12.10 -28.83
CA GLY A 360 6.16 12.48 -29.83
C GLY A 360 4.92 11.59 -29.92
N GLN A 361 4.72 10.70 -28.95
CA GLN A 361 3.60 9.77 -28.85
C GLN A 361 2.85 9.96 -27.53
N VAL A 362 1.60 9.48 -27.50
CA VAL A 362 0.80 9.41 -26.27
C VAL A 362 0.85 7.97 -25.74
N TRP A 363 1.08 7.89 -24.45
CA TRP A 363 1.23 6.65 -23.70
C TRP A 363 0.23 6.59 -22.56
N MET A 364 -0.12 5.37 -22.13
CA MET A 364 -0.97 5.11 -20.97
C MET A 364 -0.39 3.97 -20.14
N ILE A 365 -0.44 4.13 -18.83
CA ILE A 365 -0.20 3.07 -17.85
C ILE A 365 -1.49 2.96 -17.02
N PRO A 366 -2.43 2.07 -17.37
CA PRO A 366 -3.61 1.84 -16.55
C PRO A 366 -3.24 0.95 -15.35
N GLU A 367 -3.96 1.09 -14.23
CA GLU A 367 -3.90 0.10 -13.16
C GLU A 367 -4.60 -1.19 -13.61
N SER A 368 -3.92 -2.31 -13.38
CA SER A 368 -4.46 -3.67 -13.53
C SER A 368 -3.79 -4.60 -12.53
N HIS A 369 -3.99 -4.36 -11.21
CA HIS A 369 -3.32 -5.14 -10.15
C HIS A 369 -3.57 -6.66 -10.25
N ALA A 370 -4.67 -7.08 -10.87
CA ALA A 370 -4.99 -8.49 -11.08
C ALA A 370 -4.06 -9.18 -12.09
N SER A 371 -3.37 -8.43 -12.96
CA SER A 371 -2.39 -8.98 -13.91
C SER A 371 -1.06 -9.35 -13.24
N GLY A 372 -0.74 -8.70 -12.12
CA GLY A 372 0.58 -8.82 -11.47
C GLY A 372 1.69 -8.10 -12.24
N THR A 373 1.34 -7.20 -13.15
CA THR A 373 2.25 -6.45 -14.02
C THR A 373 1.93 -4.96 -14.00
N ILE A 374 2.90 -4.13 -14.39
CA ILE A 374 2.67 -2.74 -14.80
C ILE A 374 2.92 -2.67 -16.29
N ASP A 375 1.86 -2.36 -17.05
CA ASP A 375 1.84 -2.44 -18.50
C ASP A 375 1.81 -1.05 -19.14
N LEU A 376 2.55 -0.90 -20.25
CA LEU A 376 2.59 0.31 -21.05
C LEU A 376 1.79 0.11 -22.34
N TYR A 377 0.90 1.05 -22.62
CA TYR A 377 0.12 1.11 -23.85
C TYR A 377 0.50 2.34 -24.67
N ARG A 378 0.51 2.19 -25.99
CA ARG A 378 0.76 3.28 -26.95
C ARG A 378 -0.50 3.59 -27.74
N ALA A 379 -0.79 4.88 -27.89
CA ALA A 379 -1.85 5.32 -28.79
C ALA A 379 -1.46 5.09 -30.25
N THR A 380 -2.34 4.47 -31.02
CA THR A 380 -2.23 4.31 -32.49
C THR A 380 -3.18 5.23 -33.24
N ASP A 381 -4.35 5.47 -32.66
CA ASP A 381 -5.37 6.41 -33.14
C ASP A 381 -5.94 7.14 -31.92
N PHE A 382 -5.27 8.22 -31.51
CA PHE A 382 -5.64 8.98 -30.30
C PHE A 382 -7.00 9.67 -30.48
N PRO A 383 -7.90 9.60 -29.47
CA PRO A 383 -7.74 8.94 -28.17
C PRO A 383 -8.25 7.49 -28.11
N ARG A 384 -8.71 6.88 -29.20
CA ARG A 384 -9.49 5.64 -29.23
C ARG A 384 -8.68 4.36 -29.42
N GLY A 385 -7.60 4.41 -30.18
CA GLY A 385 -6.80 3.23 -30.52
C GLY A 385 -5.60 3.05 -29.58
N TRP A 386 -5.54 1.93 -28.85
CA TRP A 386 -4.44 1.60 -27.95
C TRP A 386 -3.90 0.21 -28.22
N VAL A 387 -2.58 0.06 -28.19
CA VAL A 387 -1.90 -1.23 -28.30
C VAL A 387 -0.98 -1.44 -27.11
N HIS A 388 -0.93 -2.66 -26.61
CA HIS A 388 0.05 -3.06 -25.60
C HIS A 388 1.46 -2.95 -26.18
N GLU A 389 2.32 -2.21 -25.56
CA GLU A 389 3.68 -1.96 -26.04
C GLU A 389 4.72 -2.76 -25.26
N ALA A 390 4.62 -2.77 -23.93
CA ALA A 390 5.60 -3.44 -23.07
C ALA A 390 5.05 -3.73 -21.68
N VAL A 391 5.60 -4.75 -21.03
CA VAL A 391 5.54 -4.94 -19.58
C VAL A 391 6.70 -4.17 -18.98
N LEU A 392 6.41 -3.15 -18.15
CA LEU A 392 7.42 -2.34 -17.48
C LEU A 392 7.95 -3.03 -16.22
N LEU A 393 7.07 -3.66 -15.46
CA LEU A 393 7.41 -4.47 -14.29
C LEU A 393 6.55 -5.74 -14.28
N ASP A 394 7.15 -6.86 -13.92
CA ASP A 394 6.51 -8.16 -13.80
C ASP A 394 6.62 -8.70 -12.37
N GLY A 395 5.66 -9.54 -11.95
CA GLY A 395 5.63 -10.17 -10.64
C GLY A 395 5.32 -9.18 -9.50
N VAL A 396 4.67 -8.04 -9.79
CA VAL A 396 4.35 -7.00 -8.81
C VAL A 396 2.86 -6.72 -8.74
N VAL A 397 2.26 -6.86 -7.54
CA VAL A 397 0.88 -6.43 -7.30
C VAL A 397 0.92 -4.95 -6.90
N ALA A 398 0.83 -4.09 -7.90
CA ALA A 398 0.97 -2.64 -7.74
C ALA A 398 -0.32 -1.89 -8.08
N GLY A 399 -0.54 -0.77 -7.41
CA GLY A 399 -1.62 0.17 -7.68
C GLY A 399 -1.11 1.55 -8.04
N ASP A 400 -1.84 2.25 -8.91
CA ASP A 400 -1.71 3.68 -9.23
C ASP A 400 -0.30 4.10 -9.69
N ALA A 401 0.27 3.34 -10.65
CA ALA A 401 1.60 3.64 -11.20
C ALA A 401 1.64 5.02 -11.87
N THR A 402 2.50 5.89 -11.35
CA THR A 402 2.64 7.29 -11.79
C THR A 402 4.08 7.57 -12.19
N LEU A 403 4.31 8.06 -13.39
CA LEU A 403 5.64 8.43 -13.85
C LEU A 403 5.96 9.91 -13.61
N LEU A 404 7.22 10.18 -13.39
CA LEU A 404 7.80 11.52 -13.29
C LEU A 404 9.16 11.55 -13.97
N GLN A 405 9.39 12.51 -14.88
CA GLN A 405 10.72 12.81 -15.35
C GLN A 405 11.34 13.90 -14.47
N HIS A 406 12.41 13.58 -13.77
CA HIS A 406 13.08 14.51 -12.85
C HIS A 406 14.57 14.17 -12.70
N GLY A 407 15.42 15.21 -12.63
CA GLY A 407 16.86 15.00 -12.43
C GLY A 407 17.56 14.20 -13.54
N GLY A 408 17.10 14.32 -14.79
CA GLY A 408 17.68 13.63 -15.94
C GLY A 408 17.33 12.14 -16.05
N ARG A 409 16.34 11.65 -15.28
CA ARG A 409 15.86 10.27 -15.31
C ARG A 409 14.34 10.18 -15.13
N TRP A 410 13.80 8.99 -15.35
CA TRP A 410 12.42 8.67 -15.08
C TRP A 410 12.28 7.97 -13.74
N TRP A 411 11.24 8.35 -13.03
CA TRP A 411 10.82 7.76 -11.76
C TRP A 411 9.43 7.16 -11.91
N MET A 412 9.22 5.98 -11.35
CA MET A 412 7.91 5.36 -11.23
C MET A 412 7.56 5.26 -9.75
N PHE A 413 6.38 5.75 -9.41
CA PHE A 413 5.79 5.69 -8.07
C PHE A 413 4.62 4.71 -8.13
N ALA A 414 4.56 3.73 -7.26
CA ALA A 414 3.40 2.85 -7.14
C ALA A 414 3.26 2.32 -5.72
N THR A 415 2.02 2.07 -5.29
CA THR A 415 1.78 1.31 -4.06
C THR A 415 1.88 -0.17 -4.34
N VAL A 416 2.54 -0.94 -3.46
CA VAL A 416 2.77 -2.38 -3.65
C VAL A 416 2.26 -3.17 -2.47
N ARG A 417 1.42 -4.16 -2.72
CA ARG A 417 0.97 -5.10 -1.71
C ARG A 417 1.91 -6.29 -1.61
N ALA A 418 3.08 -6.08 -1.00
CA ALA A 418 4.00 -7.17 -0.70
C ALA A 418 3.73 -7.73 0.70
N GLY A 419 3.72 -9.07 0.83
CA GLY A 419 3.67 -9.73 2.13
C GLY A 419 2.34 -9.65 2.90
N GLY A 420 1.30 -9.01 2.38
CA GLY A 420 0.03 -8.75 3.06
C GLY A 420 -0.14 -7.27 3.41
N GLY A 421 -1.10 -6.92 4.27
CA GLY A 421 -1.43 -5.53 4.60
C GLY A 421 -2.35 -4.86 3.58
N SER A 422 -2.39 -3.53 3.56
CA SER A 422 -3.22 -2.73 2.65
C SER A 422 -2.62 -2.63 1.25
N TYR A 423 -3.46 -2.34 0.25
CA TYR A 423 -3.03 -1.89 -1.09
C TYR A 423 -2.63 -0.40 -1.12
N SER A 424 -2.82 0.33 -0.02
CA SER A 424 -2.73 1.79 -0.01
C SER A 424 -1.67 2.35 0.94
N ASP A 425 -0.90 1.51 1.65
CA ASP A 425 -0.04 1.95 2.75
C ASP A 425 1.47 1.86 2.50
N THR A 426 1.92 1.30 1.38
CA THR A 426 3.35 1.24 1.05
C THR A 426 3.65 1.86 -0.31
N LEU A 427 4.53 2.85 -0.34
CA LEU A 427 5.04 3.44 -1.57
C LEU A 427 6.36 2.78 -1.96
N HIS A 428 6.43 2.32 -3.18
CA HIS A 428 7.65 1.86 -3.83
C HIS A 428 8.04 2.80 -4.98
N LEU A 429 9.34 2.94 -5.20
CA LEU A 429 9.91 3.71 -6.29
C LEU A 429 10.79 2.82 -7.18
N TRP A 430 10.81 3.15 -8.44
CA TRP A 430 11.80 2.66 -9.41
C TRP A 430 12.34 3.84 -10.20
N HIS A 431 13.53 3.72 -10.72
CA HIS A 431 14.13 4.71 -11.62
C HIS A 431 14.67 4.05 -12.88
N ALA A 432 14.70 4.81 -13.96
CA ALA A 432 15.19 4.36 -15.26
C ALA A 432 15.77 5.53 -16.08
N PRO A 433 16.68 5.27 -17.02
CA PRO A 433 17.15 6.29 -17.96
C PRO A 433 16.03 6.71 -18.94
N HIS A 434 15.06 5.83 -19.19
CA HIS A 434 13.96 6.06 -20.11
C HIS A 434 12.64 5.50 -19.53
N PHE A 435 11.47 6.05 -19.91
CA PHE A 435 10.18 5.58 -19.39
C PHE A 435 9.82 4.13 -19.76
N ARG A 436 10.47 3.58 -20.79
CA ARG A 436 10.37 2.14 -21.15
C ARG A 436 11.31 1.26 -20.33
N GLY A 437 12.13 1.82 -19.49
CA GLY A 437 13.12 1.10 -18.69
C GLY A 437 14.54 1.08 -19.30
N PRO A 438 15.41 0.18 -18.85
CA PRO A 438 15.13 -0.81 -17.80
C PRO A 438 14.91 -0.16 -16.44
N TRP A 439 13.90 -0.62 -15.69
CA TRP A 439 13.53 -0.09 -14.38
C TRP A 439 14.34 -0.74 -13.28
N THR A 440 15.00 0.06 -12.46
CA THR A 440 15.75 -0.37 -11.28
C THR A 440 14.95 0.01 -10.03
N PRO A 441 14.67 -0.94 -9.12
CA PRO A 441 13.99 -0.61 -7.88
C PRO A 441 14.87 0.30 -7.01
N HIS A 442 14.22 1.25 -6.33
CA HIS A 442 14.90 2.06 -5.32
C HIS A 442 15.45 1.14 -4.22
N ARG A 443 16.70 1.38 -3.81
CA ARG A 443 17.40 0.51 -2.86
C ARG A 443 16.70 0.35 -1.50
N HIS A 444 15.88 1.33 -1.14
CA HIS A 444 15.17 1.42 0.13
C HIS A 444 13.65 1.24 -0.03
N ASN A 445 13.21 0.38 -0.96
CA ASN A 445 11.80 0.03 -1.03
C ASN A 445 11.35 -0.88 0.13
N PRO A 446 10.16 -0.62 0.74
CA PRO A 446 9.28 0.52 0.50
C PRO A 446 9.86 1.83 1.06
N VAL A 447 9.82 2.90 0.27
CA VAL A 447 10.37 4.22 0.68
C VAL A 447 9.47 4.96 1.67
N LEU A 448 8.21 4.52 1.81
CA LEU A 448 7.23 5.09 2.75
C LEU A 448 6.20 4.02 3.14
N ILE A 449 5.90 3.95 4.42
CA ILE A 449 4.77 3.17 4.97
C ILE A 449 3.82 4.16 5.64
N ASP A 450 2.79 4.61 4.92
CA ASP A 450 1.79 5.54 5.45
C ASP A 450 0.46 5.44 4.70
N ILE A 451 -0.55 4.87 5.34
CA ILE A 451 -1.93 4.80 4.81
C ILE A 451 -2.53 6.18 4.54
N GLY A 452 -1.97 7.24 5.10
CA GLY A 452 -2.42 8.62 4.90
C GLY A 452 -1.79 9.33 3.70
N SER A 453 -0.76 8.74 3.05
CA SER A 453 -0.06 9.45 1.96
C SER A 453 0.76 8.57 1.01
N ALA A 454 0.76 7.25 1.15
CA ALA A 454 1.52 6.39 0.24
C ALA A 454 0.88 6.30 -1.16
N ARG A 455 -0.46 6.16 -1.23
CA ARG A 455 -1.17 5.95 -2.50
C ARG A 455 -1.27 7.23 -3.32
N ALA A 456 -1.01 7.13 -4.62
CA ALA A 456 -1.10 8.25 -5.55
C ALA A 456 -2.56 8.72 -5.75
N ALA A 457 -2.73 9.99 -6.10
CA ALA A 457 -4.00 10.64 -6.37
C ALA A 457 -3.92 11.53 -7.62
N GLY A 458 -3.09 11.18 -8.59
CA GLY A 458 -2.91 11.93 -9.83
C GLY A 458 -1.45 12.26 -10.15
N PRO A 459 -1.22 13.02 -11.23
CA PRO A 459 0.12 13.38 -11.69
C PRO A 459 0.87 14.24 -10.67
N ILE A 460 2.19 14.01 -10.59
CA ILE A 460 3.09 14.86 -9.80
C ILE A 460 3.39 16.13 -10.63
N VAL A 461 3.25 17.29 -10.02
CA VAL A 461 3.42 18.57 -10.70
C VAL A 461 4.51 19.43 -10.07
N ALA A 462 5.20 20.21 -10.89
CA ALA A 462 6.16 21.22 -10.42
C ALA A 462 5.42 22.48 -9.96
N ARG A 463 5.74 22.98 -8.75
CA ARG A 463 5.23 24.24 -8.18
C ARG A 463 6.29 24.88 -7.29
N ASP A 464 6.52 26.18 -7.45
CA ASP A 464 7.42 26.99 -6.62
C ASP A 464 8.82 26.37 -6.46
N GLY A 465 9.38 25.86 -7.56
CA GLY A 465 10.70 25.22 -7.58
C GLY A 465 10.75 23.83 -6.91
N GLY A 466 9.62 23.29 -6.47
CA GLY A 466 9.48 21.95 -5.88
C GLY A 466 8.49 21.07 -6.63
N LEU A 467 8.28 19.88 -6.12
CA LEU A 467 7.34 18.89 -6.64
C LEU A 467 6.20 18.67 -5.65
N ILE A 468 4.96 18.76 -6.13
CA ILE A 468 3.75 18.42 -5.36
C ILE A 468 3.20 17.12 -5.92
N ARG A 469 3.05 16.14 -5.04
CA ARG A 469 2.46 14.85 -5.30
C ARG A 469 1.05 14.82 -4.68
N PRO A 470 -0.02 14.74 -5.48
CA PRO A 470 -1.35 14.41 -4.96
C PRO A 470 -1.33 12.99 -4.38
N VAL A 471 -1.93 12.81 -3.20
CA VAL A 471 -1.95 11.55 -2.47
C VAL A 471 -3.33 11.26 -1.90
N GLN A 472 -3.68 9.98 -1.76
CA GLN A 472 -4.90 9.57 -1.10
C GLN A 472 -4.68 9.46 0.42
N ASP A 473 -5.54 10.10 1.20
CA ASP A 473 -5.65 9.83 2.63
C ASP A 473 -6.68 8.72 2.86
N CYS A 474 -6.18 7.51 3.12
CA CYS A 474 -7.01 6.33 3.32
C CYS A 474 -7.19 5.95 4.80
N ARG A 475 -6.82 6.82 5.76
CA ARG A 475 -6.94 6.54 7.20
C ARG A 475 -8.37 6.22 7.64
N GLN A 476 -9.37 6.83 7.02
CA GLN A 476 -10.80 6.59 7.27
C GLN A 476 -11.47 5.76 6.17
N GLY A 477 -10.68 4.96 5.46
CA GLY A 477 -11.07 4.11 4.33
C GLY A 477 -10.59 4.66 3.01
N TYR A 478 -10.65 3.83 1.99
CA TYR A 478 -10.16 4.10 0.65
C TYR A 478 -10.65 5.45 0.11
N GLY A 479 -9.71 6.31 -0.30
CA GLY A 479 -10.00 7.59 -0.91
C GLY A 479 -10.81 8.56 -0.04
N ALA A 480 -10.66 8.52 1.30
CA ALA A 480 -11.45 9.36 2.20
C ALA A 480 -11.19 10.85 2.02
N ALA A 481 -9.96 11.22 1.68
CA ALA A 481 -9.55 12.60 1.40
C ALA A 481 -8.38 12.67 0.42
N LEU A 482 -8.20 13.81 -0.21
CA LEU A 482 -7.07 14.15 -1.06
C LEU A 482 -6.01 14.88 -0.24
N GLY A 483 -4.75 14.45 -0.30
CA GLY A 483 -3.60 15.15 0.24
C GLY A 483 -2.77 15.81 -0.85
N LEU A 484 -2.12 16.91 -0.53
CA LEU A 484 -1.08 17.53 -1.36
C LEU A 484 0.25 17.39 -0.62
N ALA A 485 1.13 16.53 -1.10
CA ALA A 485 2.41 16.25 -0.48
C ALA A 485 3.54 16.92 -1.27
N ARG A 486 4.36 17.71 -0.59
CA ARG A 486 5.61 18.21 -1.15
C ARG A 486 6.67 17.13 -1.08
N ILE A 487 7.30 16.81 -2.20
CA ILE A 487 8.49 15.97 -2.23
C ILE A 487 9.68 16.83 -1.78
N LEU A 488 10.29 16.40 -0.66
CA LEU A 488 11.43 17.08 -0.06
C LEU A 488 12.76 16.52 -0.55
N ARG A 489 12.77 15.23 -0.90
CA ARG A 489 13.93 14.54 -1.44
C ARG A 489 13.49 13.42 -2.38
N LEU A 490 14.18 13.31 -3.52
CA LEU A 490 13.98 12.26 -4.51
C LEU A 490 15.30 11.98 -5.20
N ASP A 491 16.00 10.96 -4.75
CA ASP A 491 17.22 10.46 -5.38
C ASP A 491 17.31 8.92 -5.17
N GLU A 492 18.34 8.28 -5.69
CA GLU A 492 18.51 6.81 -5.60
C GLU A 492 18.78 6.32 -4.18
N GLU A 493 19.21 7.23 -3.29
CA GLU A 493 19.61 6.93 -1.92
C GLU A 493 18.49 7.20 -0.91
N ALA A 494 17.57 8.13 -1.20
CA ALA A 494 16.52 8.48 -0.26
C ALA A 494 15.31 9.14 -0.92
N TYR A 495 14.18 8.98 -0.24
CA TYR A 495 12.93 9.66 -0.54
C TYR A 495 12.36 10.28 0.73
N ALA A 496 11.84 11.49 0.62
CA ALA A 496 11.10 12.15 1.68
C ALA A 496 9.98 13.02 1.11
N GLN A 497 8.83 13.00 1.76
CA GLN A 497 7.70 13.89 1.44
C GLN A 497 7.05 14.41 2.71
N GLN A 498 6.33 15.53 2.59
CA GLN A 498 5.50 16.10 3.65
C GLN A 498 4.14 16.48 3.09
N VAL A 499 3.06 16.02 3.73
CA VAL A 499 1.69 16.45 3.38
C VAL A 499 1.47 17.85 3.92
N GLU A 500 1.29 18.81 3.02
CA GLU A 500 1.08 20.23 3.36
C GLU A 500 -0.40 20.58 3.53
N THR A 501 -1.27 19.84 2.83
CA THR A 501 -2.71 20.14 2.80
C THR A 501 -3.51 18.86 2.68
N ARG A 502 -4.67 18.82 3.35
CA ARG A 502 -5.70 17.79 3.18
C ARG A 502 -7.02 18.41 2.81
N LEU A 503 -7.63 17.89 1.77
CA LEU A 503 -8.91 18.31 1.22
C LEU A 503 -9.91 17.18 1.44
N CYS A 504 -10.96 17.47 2.18
CA CYS A 504 -12.05 16.52 2.45
C CYS A 504 -13.28 16.86 1.60
N PRO A 505 -14.17 15.90 1.36
CA PRO A 505 -15.52 16.20 0.87
C PRO A 505 -16.18 17.26 1.75
N GLY A 506 -17.02 18.10 1.15
CA GLY A 506 -17.69 19.22 1.85
C GLY A 506 -18.76 19.86 0.99
N ALA A 507 -19.20 21.06 1.33
CA ALA A 507 -20.28 21.75 0.61
C ALA A 507 -19.98 21.95 -0.90
N ALA A 508 -18.73 22.25 -1.24
CA ALA A 508 -18.30 22.43 -2.64
C ALA A 508 -18.17 21.12 -3.42
N TRP A 509 -17.97 20.01 -2.72
CA TRP A 509 -17.94 18.65 -3.27
C TRP A 509 -18.65 17.69 -2.31
N PRO A 510 -19.99 17.65 -2.32
CA PRO A 510 -20.76 16.81 -1.39
C PRO A 510 -20.53 15.33 -1.67
N GLY A 511 -20.23 14.55 -0.63
CA GLY A 511 -19.99 13.11 -0.76
C GLY A 511 -19.23 12.56 0.45
N THR A 512 -18.63 11.39 0.29
CA THR A 512 -17.88 10.71 1.35
C THR A 512 -16.43 10.43 0.95
N ARG A 513 -16.05 10.72 -0.29
CA ARG A 513 -14.74 10.42 -0.86
C ARG A 513 -14.25 11.57 -1.75
N LEU A 514 -12.94 11.71 -1.82
CA LEU A 514 -12.22 12.61 -2.73
C LEU A 514 -10.81 12.04 -2.88
N HIS A 515 -10.47 11.47 -4.04
CA HIS A 515 -9.22 10.73 -4.12
C HIS A 515 -8.35 10.99 -5.35
N MET A 516 -8.83 11.78 -6.32
CA MET A 516 -8.04 12.12 -7.50
C MET A 516 -8.02 13.62 -7.77
N LEU A 517 -6.92 14.07 -8.38
CA LEU A 517 -6.73 15.41 -8.93
C LEU A 517 -5.90 15.33 -10.20
N SER A 518 -6.41 15.88 -11.29
CA SER A 518 -5.64 16.12 -12.50
C SER A 518 -6.00 17.47 -13.13
N ALA A 519 -5.13 18.00 -13.98
CA ALA A 519 -5.39 19.25 -14.69
C ALA A 519 -4.72 19.24 -16.07
N ALA A 520 -5.41 19.74 -17.08
CA ALA A 520 -4.86 19.96 -18.41
C ALA A 520 -5.66 21.01 -19.17
N GLY A 521 -5.00 21.80 -20.04
CA GLY A 521 -5.64 22.71 -20.98
C GLY A 521 -6.60 23.73 -20.35
N GLY A 522 -6.31 24.19 -19.12
CA GLY A 522 -7.15 25.14 -18.40
C GLY A 522 -8.37 24.52 -17.70
N PHE A 523 -8.44 23.19 -17.60
CA PHE A 523 -9.41 22.46 -16.80
C PHE A 523 -8.76 21.72 -15.65
N GLU A 524 -9.51 21.57 -14.56
CA GLU A 524 -9.20 20.69 -13.43
C GLU A 524 -10.28 19.66 -13.24
N PHE A 525 -9.86 18.51 -12.75
CA PHE A 525 -10.69 17.35 -12.53
C PHE A 525 -10.39 16.74 -11.16
N ILE A 526 -11.46 16.40 -10.47
CA ILE A 526 -11.42 15.60 -9.23
C ILE A 526 -12.40 14.45 -9.35
N ASP A 527 -12.35 13.52 -8.42
CA ASP A 527 -13.42 12.55 -8.28
C ASP A 527 -13.78 12.29 -6.82
N GLY A 528 -14.83 11.53 -6.62
CA GLY A 528 -15.27 11.14 -5.29
C GLY A 528 -16.59 10.40 -5.33
N SER A 529 -16.96 9.76 -4.21
CA SER A 529 -18.21 9.03 -4.14
C SER A 529 -19.37 9.89 -3.66
N HIS A 530 -20.53 9.65 -4.24
CA HIS A 530 -21.78 10.24 -3.87
C HIS A 530 -22.72 9.19 -3.24
N ARG A 531 -23.99 9.56 -3.01
CA ARG A 531 -25.02 8.62 -2.52
C ARG A 531 -25.18 7.47 -3.53
N ALA A 532 -25.25 6.25 -3.00
CA ALA A 532 -25.50 5.07 -3.80
C ALA A 532 -26.82 5.18 -4.56
N ARG A 533 -26.86 4.65 -5.79
CA ARG A 533 -28.05 4.66 -6.64
C ARG A 533 -28.90 3.42 -6.39
N PRO A 534 -30.26 3.55 -6.31
CA PRO A 534 -31.15 2.40 -6.22
C PRO A 534 -31.04 1.50 -7.47
N ARG A 535 -30.95 0.18 -7.27
CA ARG A 535 -30.89 -0.81 -8.37
C ARG A 535 -32.17 -0.88 -9.19
N LEU A 536 -33.32 -0.53 -8.59
CA LEU A 536 -34.62 -0.59 -9.23
C LEU A 536 -34.94 0.61 -10.15
N LEU A 537 -34.08 1.62 -10.16
CA LEU A 537 -34.25 2.84 -10.98
C LEU A 537 -33.24 2.90 -12.15
N GLY A 538 -32.52 1.79 -12.43
CA GLY A 538 -31.51 1.69 -13.48
C GLY A 538 -31.96 0.83 -14.68
#